data_85fc09c1eff1f13db955436a907874a1
#
_entry.id   85fc09c1eff1f13db955436a907874a1
#
_cell.length_a   1.000
_cell.length_b   1.000
_cell.length_c   1.000
_cell.angle_alpha   90.00
_cell.angle_beta   90.00
_cell.angle_gamma   90.00
#
_symmetry.space_group_name_H-M   'P 1'
#
loop_
_entity.id
_entity.type
_entity.pdbx_description
1 polymer ?
#
loop_
_entity_poly.entity_id
_entity_poly.type
_entity_poly.pdbx_seq_one_letter_code
_entity_poly.pdbx_strand_id
1 'polypeptide(L)'
;MEKTMQKYLVLVKTASGKGGEFWSGFSKMPDEPMKGVWIESSWSLFGYWDFALFIKTDSNENALHFVGEKLRAIDGVAVTSTSPMTVLKEHKMH
;
A
#
# COMPACT_ATOMS: atom_id res chain seq x y z
N MET A 1 -23.67 12.38 4.53
CA MET A 1 -23.37 11.58 3.35
C MET A 1 -22.00 10.95 3.51
N GLU A 2 -21.92 9.65 3.39
CA GLU A 2 -20.65 8.96 3.53
C GLU A 2 -19.80 9.16 2.28
N LYS A 3 -18.52 9.38 2.50
CA LYS A 3 -17.58 9.43 1.38
C LYS A 3 -17.35 8.02 0.86
N THR A 4 -17.34 7.88 -0.46
CA THR A 4 -16.97 6.62 -1.09
C THR A 4 -15.46 6.47 -0.96
N MET A 5 -15.03 5.32 -0.42
CA MET A 5 -13.60 5.02 -0.28
C MET A 5 -13.10 4.33 -1.54
N GLN A 6 -12.00 4.82 -2.07
CA GLN A 6 -11.34 4.20 -3.21
C GLN A 6 -10.24 3.27 -2.70
N LYS A 7 -10.20 2.07 -3.25
CA LYS A 7 -9.15 1.10 -2.92
C LYS A 7 -8.03 1.15 -3.93
N TYR A 8 -6.82 0.93 -3.45
CA TYR A 8 -5.62 0.93 -4.28
C TYR A 8 -4.75 -0.27 -3.95
N LEU A 9 -4.13 -0.81 -4.99
CA LEU A 9 -3.06 -1.78 -4.85
C LEU A 9 -1.75 -1.02 -4.98
N VAL A 10 -0.90 -1.12 -3.96
CA VAL A 10 0.43 -0.52 -3.99
C VAL A 10 1.45 -1.64 -4.00
N LEU A 11 2.25 -1.70 -5.05
CA LEU A 11 3.32 -2.67 -5.16
C LEU A 11 4.63 -2.00 -4.78
N VAL A 12 5.46 -2.72 -4.04
CA VAL A 12 6.73 -2.20 -3.56
C VAL A 12 7.84 -3.14 -3.99
N LYS A 13 8.85 -2.58 -4.64
CA LYS A 13 10.10 -3.27 -4.89
C LYS A 13 11.15 -2.68 -3.97
N THR A 14 11.84 -3.52 -3.22
CA THR A 14 12.91 -3.08 -2.33
C THR A 14 14.26 -3.18 -3.04
N ALA A 15 15.21 -2.38 -2.57
CA ALA A 15 16.58 -2.50 -3.01
C ALA A 15 17.12 -3.87 -2.59
N SER A 16 18.14 -4.36 -3.29
CA SER A 16 18.70 -5.68 -3.05
C SER A 16 19.09 -5.86 -1.60
N GLY A 17 18.55 -6.90 -0.95
CA GLY A 17 18.83 -7.20 0.44
C GLY A 17 18.14 -6.31 1.47
N LYS A 18 17.23 -5.43 1.03
CA LYS A 18 16.62 -4.42 1.92
C LYS A 18 15.18 -4.72 2.30
N GLY A 19 14.67 -5.91 1.97
CA GLY A 19 13.31 -6.27 2.32
C GLY A 19 13.04 -6.23 3.83
N GLY A 20 14.01 -6.65 4.62
CA GLY A 20 13.91 -6.62 6.07
C GLY A 20 13.83 -5.21 6.63
N GLU A 21 14.64 -4.29 6.11
CA GLU A 21 14.60 -2.88 6.52
C GLU A 21 13.25 -2.26 6.17
N PHE A 22 12.74 -2.55 4.97
CA PHE A 22 11.43 -2.05 4.59
C PHE A 22 10.36 -2.55 5.56
N TRP A 23 10.32 -3.85 5.80
CA TRP A 23 9.30 -4.42 6.67
C TRP A 23 9.41 -3.88 8.09
N SER A 24 10.63 -3.74 8.59
CA SER A 24 10.85 -3.17 9.92
C SER A 24 10.27 -1.76 10.05
N GLY A 25 10.45 -0.93 9.03
CA GLY A 25 9.89 0.43 9.04
C GLY A 25 8.39 0.44 8.83
N PHE A 26 7.92 -0.34 7.84
CA PHE A 26 6.51 -0.35 7.49
C PHE A 26 5.62 -0.92 8.60
N SER A 27 6.08 -2.00 9.26
CA SER A 27 5.29 -2.66 10.29
C SER A 27 5.03 -1.78 11.52
N LYS A 28 5.78 -0.71 11.67
CA LYS A 28 5.59 0.25 12.76
C LYS A 28 4.52 1.29 12.46
N MET A 29 4.07 1.36 11.22
CA MET A 29 3.01 2.30 10.86
C MET A 29 1.68 1.88 11.48
N PRO A 30 0.86 2.84 11.94
CA PRO A 30 -0.50 2.51 12.39
C PRO A 30 -1.37 2.15 11.19
N ASP A 31 -2.55 1.56 11.46
CA ASP A 31 -3.49 1.18 10.41
C ASP A 31 -3.95 2.39 9.60
N GLU A 32 -4.01 3.55 10.23
CA GLU A 32 -4.26 4.83 9.54
C GLU A 32 -2.98 5.66 9.62
N PRO A 33 -2.04 5.48 8.68
CA PRO A 33 -0.74 6.15 8.77
C PRO A 33 -0.81 7.65 8.51
N MET A 34 -1.86 8.12 7.87
CA MET A 34 -2.17 9.54 7.75
C MET A 34 -3.68 9.68 7.61
N LYS A 35 -4.18 10.86 7.91
CA LYS A 35 -5.62 11.12 7.86
C LYS A 35 -6.16 10.83 6.46
N GLY A 36 -7.19 9.99 6.39
CA GLY A 36 -7.87 9.67 5.14
C GLY A 36 -7.24 8.51 4.37
N VAL A 37 -6.24 7.84 4.94
CA VAL A 37 -5.60 6.67 4.32
C VAL A 37 -5.58 5.54 5.33
N TRP A 38 -6.12 4.38 4.96
CA TRP A 38 -6.12 3.18 5.81
C TRP A 38 -5.42 2.03 5.10
N ILE A 39 -4.55 1.33 5.81
CA ILE A 39 -3.91 0.12 5.30
C ILE A 39 -4.81 -1.05 5.66
N GLU A 40 -5.35 -1.73 4.64
CA GLU A 40 -6.23 -2.88 4.86
C GLU A 40 -5.46 -4.17 5.05
N SER A 41 -4.41 -4.39 4.24
CA SER A 41 -3.60 -5.59 4.34
C SER A 41 -2.26 -5.37 3.67
N SER A 42 -1.29 -6.21 4.03
CA SER A 42 0.02 -6.20 3.43
C SER A 42 0.45 -7.64 3.18
N TRP A 43 1.13 -7.86 2.07
CA TRP A 43 1.47 -9.20 1.59
C TRP A 43 2.91 -9.22 1.12
N SER A 44 3.59 -10.32 1.39
CA SER A 44 4.90 -10.60 0.83
C SER A 44 4.72 -11.33 -0.49
N LEU A 45 5.50 -10.95 -1.50
CA LEU A 45 5.38 -11.52 -2.84
C LEU A 45 6.69 -12.18 -3.25
N PHE A 46 6.57 -13.12 -4.18
CA PHE A 46 7.71 -13.70 -4.88
C PHE A 46 7.65 -13.21 -6.34
N GLY A 47 8.81 -12.85 -6.90
CA GLY A 47 8.90 -12.38 -8.27
C GLY A 47 9.50 -10.99 -8.32
N TYR A 48 9.07 -10.19 -9.28
CA TYR A 48 9.63 -8.85 -9.45
C TYR A 48 9.32 -7.93 -8.25
N TRP A 49 8.08 -7.95 -7.79
CA TRP A 49 7.66 -7.11 -6.67
C TRP A 49 7.84 -7.86 -5.37
N ASP A 50 8.25 -7.15 -4.32
CA ASP A 50 8.53 -7.77 -3.02
C ASP A 50 7.34 -7.70 -2.07
N PHE A 51 6.54 -6.64 -2.15
CA PHE A 51 5.39 -6.48 -1.26
C PHE A 51 4.20 -5.91 -2.02
N ALA A 52 3.01 -6.28 -1.58
CA ALA A 52 1.75 -5.70 -2.04
C ALA A 52 1.01 -5.15 -0.83
N LEU A 53 0.53 -3.93 -0.94
CA LEU A 53 -0.25 -3.28 0.11
C LEU A 53 -1.61 -2.95 -0.48
N PHE A 54 -2.67 -3.26 0.28
CA PHE A 54 -4.01 -2.84 -0.09
C PHE A 54 -4.40 -1.72 0.84
N ILE A 55 -4.68 -0.56 0.27
CA ILE A 55 -5.06 0.62 1.03
C ILE A 55 -6.40 1.13 0.54
N LYS A 56 -7.10 1.87 1.37
CA LYS A 56 -8.27 2.60 0.94
C LYS A 56 -8.14 4.04 1.41
N THR A 57 -8.61 4.96 0.59
CA THR A 57 -8.52 6.38 0.87
C THR A 57 -9.79 7.09 0.51
N ASP A 58 -9.96 8.27 1.07
CA ASP A 58 -11.07 9.14 0.73
C ASP A 58 -10.79 10.02 -0.50
N SER A 59 -9.56 10.04 -0.99
CA SER A 59 -9.20 10.80 -2.18
C SER A 59 -7.97 10.24 -2.85
N ASN A 60 -7.91 10.42 -4.17
CA ASN A 60 -6.74 10.04 -4.96
C ASN A 60 -5.50 10.81 -4.52
N GLU A 61 -5.69 12.07 -4.16
CA GLU A 61 -4.60 12.93 -3.69
C GLU A 61 -3.95 12.36 -2.43
N ASN A 62 -4.77 11.88 -1.47
CA ASN A 62 -4.24 11.28 -0.26
C ASN A 62 -3.48 9.98 -0.54
N ALA A 63 -3.94 9.19 -1.51
CA ALA A 63 -3.22 7.97 -1.90
C ALA A 63 -1.83 8.32 -2.42
N LEU A 64 -1.74 9.30 -3.31
CA LEU A 64 -0.47 9.72 -3.89
C LEU A 64 0.44 10.33 -2.84
N HIS A 65 -0.11 11.11 -1.92
CA HIS A 65 0.65 11.70 -0.83
C HIS A 65 1.24 10.62 0.08
N PHE A 66 0.41 9.63 0.44
CA PHE A 66 0.88 8.53 1.29
C PHE A 66 2.05 7.80 0.63
N VAL A 67 1.88 7.38 -0.63
CA VAL A 67 2.92 6.62 -1.32
C VAL A 67 4.17 7.48 -1.52
N GLY A 68 4.01 8.72 -2.00
CA GLY A 68 5.13 9.57 -2.36
C GLY A 68 5.93 10.07 -1.16
N GLU A 69 5.27 10.33 -0.04
CA GLU A 69 5.93 10.97 1.10
C GLU A 69 6.12 10.06 2.31
N LYS A 70 5.19 9.14 2.55
CA LYS A 70 5.29 8.28 3.74
C LYS A 70 5.93 6.95 3.40
N LEU A 71 5.43 6.29 2.37
CA LEU A 71 5.91 4.95 2.03
C LEU A 71 7.31 5.00 1.46
N ARG A 72 7.58 5.89 0.53
CA ARG A 72 8.89 5.99 -0.11
C ARG A 72 9.97 6.53 0.82
N ALA A 73 9.61 7.11 1.95
CA ALA A 73 10.58 7.54 2.97
C ALA A 73 11.12 6.37 3.80
N ILE A 74 10.50 5.20 3.72
CA ILE A 74 10.98 4.03 4.46
C ILE A 74 12.25 3.50 3.79
N ASP A 75 13.25 3.17 4.62
CA ASP A 75 14.50 2.60 4.11
C ASP A 75 14.22 1.32 3.32
N GLY A 76 14.91 1.20 2.21
CA GLY A 76 14.85 -0.01 1.41
C GLY A 76 13.90 0.06 0.22
N VAL A 77 13.04 1.08 0.14
CA VAL A 77 12.12 1.21 -1.00
C VAL A 77 12.89 1.68 -2.23
N ALA A 78 12.82 0.90 -3.30
CA ALA A 78 13.44 1.26 -4.58
C ALA A 78 12.41 1.79 -5.57
N VAL A 79 11.30 1.06 -5.76
CA VAL A 79 10.26 1.42 -6.73
C VAL A 79 8.89 1.12 -6.13
N THR A 80 7.93 1.98 -6.42
CA THR A 80 6.53 1.75 -6.05
C THR A 80 5.65 1.87 -7.30
N SER A 81 4.53 1.15 -7.29
CA SER A 81 3.50 1.25 -8.32
C SER A 81 2.16 1.30 -7.61
N THR A 82 1.36 2.32 -7.92
CA THR A 82 0.07 2.54 -7.27
C THR A 82 -1.03 2.47 -8.32
N SER A 83 -1.99 1.58 -8.10
CA SER A 83 -3.09 1.37 -9.05
C SER A 83 -4.42 1.41 -8.34
N PRO A 84 -5.36 2.23 -8.79
CA PRO A 84 -6.72 2.16 -8.27
C PRO A 84 -7.36 0.83 -8.65
N MET A 85 -8.22 0.31 -7.78
CA MET A 85 -8.90 -0.96 -8.02
C MET A 85 -10.40 -0.74 -8.08
N THR A 86 -11.04 -1.43 -9.03
CA THR A 86 -12.48 -1.46 -9.13
C THR A 86 -12.93 -2.91 -9.10
N VAL A 87 -13.84 -3.24 -8.19
CA VAL A 87 -14.35 -4.60 -8.13
C VAL A 87 -15.23 -4.87 -9.36
N LEU A 88 -14.95 -5.96 -10.06
CA LEU A 88 -15.77 -6.40 -11.17
C LEU A 88 -16.81 -7.40 -10.71
N LYS A 89 -16.43 -8.27 -9.79
CA LYS A 89 -17.33 -9.30 -9.25
C LYS A 89 -16.73 -9.83 -7.97
N GLU A 90 -17.56 -9.96 -6.96
CA GLU A 90 -17.15 -10.66 -5.74
C GLU A 90 -17.58 -12.10 -5.83
N HIS A 91 -16.66 -13.02 -5.49
CA HIS A 91 -16.91 -14.44 -5.51
C HIS A 91 -17.08 -14.93 -4.09
N LYS A 92 -18.10 -15.76 -3.87
CA LYS A 92 -18.31 -16.37 -2.55
C LYS A 92 -17.37 -17.55 -2.40
N MET A 93 -16.79 -17.66 -1.22
CA MET A 93 -16.01 -18.82 -0.85
C MET A 93 -16.92 -19.83 -0.15
N HIS A 94 -16.77 -21.09 -0.55
CA HIS A 94 -17.57 -22.17 0.01
C HIS A 94 -16.73 -23.10 0.87
#